data_88a4940f075356d157526b5fdac4d33c
#
_entry.id   88a4940f075356d157526b5fdac4d33c
#
_cell.length_a   1.000
_cell.length_b   1.000
_cell.length_c   1.000
_cell.angle_alpha   90.00
_cell.angle_beta   90.00
_cell.angle_gamma   90.00
#
_symmetry.space_group_name_H-M   'P 1'
#
loop_
_entity.id
_entity.type
_entity.pdbx_description
1 polymer ?
#
loop_
_entity_poly.entity_id
_entity_poly.type
_entity_poly.pdbx_seq_one_letter_code
_entity_poly.pdbx_strand_id
1 'polypeptide(L)'
;TIAPTMRCNFNCSYCFEGDNKSFSKMSAEVENAIIQYIVKKSNRREVNISWFGGEPLLAFDKILSISSRLDTAKVEFRANIITNGSLLREDIIEKLPSLHLTHIQISLDGLSHEHDKTRHYKNGQPSFVDIESGIKRLLSNTAIKVSLRVGVDNTHPKSYLDVYTYMKKKYPKAVENGQLQIGANVIQDRTG
;
A
#
# COMPACT_ATOMS: atom_id res chain seq x y z
N THR A 1 3.33 7.48 -11.00
CA THR A 1 3.68 6.40 -10.04
C THR A 1 5.18 6.38 -9.82
N ILE A 2 5.61 6.19 -8.57
CA ILE A 2 7.02 6.09 -8.17
C ILE A 2 7.19 4.78 -7.39
N ALA A 3 8.17 3.97 -7.79
CA ALA A 3 8.56 2.75 -7.10
C ALA A 3 9.88 3.00 -6.33
N PRO A 4 9.83 3.26 -5.02
CA PRO A 4 11.04 3.51 -4.23
C PRO A 4 11.92 2.26 -4.08
N THR A 5 11.31 1.07 -4.26
CA THR A 5 11.99 -0.23 -4.31
C THR A 5 11.13 -1.26 -5.01
N MET A 6 11.78 -2.22 -5.66
CA MET A 6 11.13 -3.44 -6.18
C MET A 6 11.23 -4.62 -5.19
N ARG A 7 11.91 -4.43 -4.04
CA ARG A 7 11.93 -5.43 -2.96
C ARG A 7 10.55 -5.57 -2.34
N CYS A 8 10.19 -6.79 -1.98
CA CYS A 8 8.99 -7.08 -1.20
C CYS A 8 9.35 -8.05 -0.07
N ASN A 9 8.69 -7.96 1.06
CA ASN A 9 8.81 -8.89 2.18
C ASN A 9 7.86 -10.09 2.05
N PHE A 10 6.91 -10.06 1.08
CA PHE A 10 5.99 -11.15 0.78
C PHE A 10 6.45 -12.01 -0.40
N ASN A 11 5.92 -13.23 -0.45
CA ASN A 11 6.06 -14.17 -1.55
C ASN A 11 4.68 -14.61 -2.07
N CYS A 12 3.89 -13.65 -2.56
CA CYS A 12 2.55 -13.94 -3.08
C CYS A 12 2.63 -14.84 -4.31
N SER A 13 1.81 -15.91 -4.35
CA SER A 13 1.83 -16.94 -5.39
C SER A 13 1.51 -16.41 -6.80
N TYR A 14 0.71 -15.37 -6.91
CA TYR A 14 0.29 -14.73 -8.17
C TYR A 14 0.97 -13.39 -8.43
N CYS A 15 2.07 -13.08 -7.75
CA CYS A 15 2.74 -11.78 -7.89
C CYS A 15 3.17 -11.53 -9.34
N PHE A 16 2.66 -10.44 -9.94
CA PHE A 16 3.02 -10.10 -11.33
C PHE A 16 4.47 -9.65 -11.50
N GLU A 17 5.14 -9.22 -10.42
CA GLU A 17 6.57 -8.92 -10.42
C GLU A 17 7.42 -10.20 -10.53
N GLY A 18 6.85 -11.38 -10.19
CA GLY A 18 7.47 -12.69 -10.36
C GLY A 18 8.88 -12.81 -9.78
N ASP A 19 9.72 -13.60 -10.44
CA ASP A 19 11.13 -13.82 -10.08
C ASP A 19 12.06 -12.66 -10.48
N ASN A 20 11.55 -11.72 -11.29
CA ASN A 20 12.30 -10.55 -11.78
C ASN A 20 12.41 -9.41 -10.76
N LYS A 21 12.13 -9.66 -9.47
CA LYS A 21 12.25 -8.66 -8.41
C LYS A 21 13.70 -8.20 -8.28
N SER A 22 13.99 -7.02 -8.82
CA SER A 22 15.23 -6.33 -8.49
C SER A 22 15.31 -6.14 -6.98
N PHE A 23 16.43 -6.53 -6.37
CA PHE A 23 16.67 -6.36 -4.94
C PHE A 23 17.15 -4.94 -4.59
N SER A 24 17.17 -4.03 -5.55
CA SER A 24 17.68 -2.68 -5.35
C SER A 24 16.63 -1.73 -4.77
N LYS A 25 17.07 -0.86 -3.87
CA LYS A 25 16.39 0.41 -3.58
C LYS A 25 16.73 1.42 -4.67
N MET A 26 15.87 2.41 -4.83
CA MET A 26 16.15 3.58 -5.67
C MET A 26 17.49 4.22 -5.30
N SER A 27 18.35 4.45 -6.27
CA SER A 27 19.62 5.15 -6.05
C SER A 27 19.40 6.65 -5.81
N ALA A 28 20.43 7.34 -5.29
CA ALA A 28 20.36 8.78 -5.07
C ALA A 28 20.26 9.56 -6.40
N GLU A 29 20.88 9.06 -7.46
CA GLU A 29 20.83 9.66 -8.80
C GLU A 29 19.40 9.61 -9.35
N VAL A 30 18.74 8.45 -9.26
CA VAL A 30 17.35 8.28 -9.70
C VAL A 30 16.41 9.12 -8.86
N GLU A 31 16.59 9.17 -7.53
CA GLU A 31 15.83 10.03 -6.64
C GLU A 31 15.95 11.52 -7.06
N ASN A 32 17.18 11.99 -7.30
CA ASN A 32 17.43 13.35 -7.75
C ASN A 32 16.75 13.65 -9.09
N ALA A 33 16.86 12.73 -10.04
CA ALA A 33 16.25 12.88 -11.37
C ALA A 33 14.72 12.97 -11.29
N ILE A 34 14.08 12.14 -10.44
CA ILE A 34 12.63 12.16 -10.20
C ILE A 34 12.21 13.51 -9.63
N ILE A 35 12.90 14.01 -8.61
CA ILE A 35 12.57 15.30 -7.98
C ILE A 35 12.70 16.43 -8.99
N GLN A 36 13.82 16.50 -9.73
CA GLN A 36 14.01 17.51 -10.77
C GLN A 36 12.92 17.44 -11.85
N TYR A 37 12.54 16.22 -12.27
CA TYR A 37 11.46 16.02 -13.22
C TYR A 37 10.13 16.55 -12.70
N ILE A 38 9.76 16.21 -11.45
CA ILE A 38 8.52 16.68 -10.85
C ILE A 38 8.50 18.20 -10.71
N VAL A 39 9.56 18.80 -10.16
CA VAL A 39 9.69 20.24 -10.01
C VAL A 39 9.55 20.96 -11.36
N LYS A 40 10.23 20.47 -12.40
CA LYS A 40 10.15 21.04 -13.75
C LYS A 40 8.77 20.89 -14.38
N LYS A 41 8.08 19.74 -14.15
CA LYS A 41 6.81 19.42 -14.80
C LYS A 41 5.58 19.91 -14.03
N SER A 42 5.67 20.13 -12.73
CA SER A 42 4.54 20.63 -11.92
C SER A 42 4.00 21.96 -12.43
N ASN A 43 4.89 22.84 -12.92
CA ASN A 43 4.52 24.15 -13.45
C ASN A 43 3.45 24.85 -12.58
N ARG A 44 3.63 24.84 -11.25
CA ARG A 44 2.70 25.37 -10.23
C ARG A 44 1.32 24.69 -10.20
N ARG A 45 1.18 23.49 -10.76
CA ARG A 45 -0.03 22.67 -10.65
C ARG A 45 0.18 21.59 -9.60
N GLU A 46 -0.90 21.21 -8.93
CA GLU A 46 -0.88 20.09 -7.98
C GLU A 46 -0.48 18.79 -8.69
N VAL A 47 0.42 18.03 -8.07
CA VAL A 47 0.92 16.75 -8.58
C VAL A 47 0.33 15.61 -7.78
N ASN A 48 -0.14 14.56 -8.44
CA ASN A 48 -0.56 13.33 -7.79
C ASN A 48 0.55 12.28 -7.84
N ILE A 49 1.01 11.85 -6.67
CA ILE A 49 2.06 10.83 -6.51
C ILE A 49 1.42 9.54 -6.02
N SER A 50 1.70 8.44 -6.72
CA SER A 50 1.31 7.10 -6.27
C SER A 50 2.57 6.30 -5.92
N TRP A 51 2.74 5.97 -4.67
CA TRP A 51 3.81 5.10 -4.19
C TRP A 51 3.44 3.65 -4.41
N PHE A 52 4.29 2.92 -5.13
CA PHE A 52 4.07 1.54 -5.54
C PHE A 52 5.40 0.77 -5.59
N GLY A 53 5.42 -0.42 -6.15
CA GLY A 53 6.60 -1.27 -6.33
C GLY A 53 6.40 -2.65 -5.70
N GLY A 54 7.44 -3.30 -5.22
CA GLY A 54 7.30 -4.54 -4.46
C GLY A 54 6.53 -4.28 -3.16
N GLU A 55 7.21 -3.73 -2.15
CA GLU A 55 6.59 -3.15 -0.95
C GLU A 55 7.23 -1.78 -0.69
N PRO A 56 6.53 -0.68 -0.96
CA PRO A 56 7.10 0.67 -0.87
C PRO A 56 7.56 1.04 0.54
N LEU A 57 6.91 0.52 1.59
CA LEU A 57 7.29 0.81 2.98
C LEU A 57 8.63 0.18 3.39
N LEU A 58 9.21 -0.75 2.60
CA LEU A 58 10.59 -1.20 2.79
C LEU A 58 11.64 -0.12 2.44
N ALA A 59 11.23 0.90 1.71
CA ALA A 59 12.05 2.06 1.38
C ALA A 59 11.38 3.36 1.85
N PHE A 60 10.83 3.34 3.06
CA PHE A 60 10.12 4.46 3.65
C PHE A 60 10.98 5.71 3.79
N ASP A 61 12.29 5.52 4.01
CA ASP A 61 13.31 6.57 3.97
C ASP A 61 13.31 7.35 2.65
N LYS A 62 13.11 6.67 1.51
CA LYS A 62 13.02 7.30 0.19
C LYS A 62 11.73 8.08 0.00
N ILE A 63 10.61 7.54 0.51
CA ILE A 63 9.33 8.25 0.50
C ILE A 63 9.43 9.55 1.29
N LEU A 64 10.00 9.50 2.51
CA LEU A 64 10.23 10.67 3.35
C LEU A 64 11.14 11.69 2.67
N SER A 65 12.26 11.24 2.11
CA SER A 65 13.24 12.11 1.46
C SER A 65 12.63 12.86 0.27
N ILE A 66 11.94 12.13 -0.63
CA ILE A 66 11.32 12.73 -1.81
C ILE A 66 10.23 13.73 -1.40
N SER A 67 9.33 13.34 -0.48
CA SER A 67 8.24 14.21 -0.02
C SER A 67 8.78 15.50 0.60
N SER A 68 9.74 15.42 1.52
CA SER A 68 10.36 16.58 2.17
C SER A 68 11.06 17.50 1.16
N ARG A 69 11.70 16.94 0.14
CA ARG A 69 12.39 17.73 -0.88
C ARG A 69 11.42 18.42 -1.84
N LEU A 70 10.26 17.79 -2.13
CA LEU A 70 9.20 18.44 -2.89
C LEU A 70 8.56 19.58 -2.11
N ASP A 71 8.36 19.42 -0.79
CA ASP A 71 7.90 20.48 0.11
C ASP A 71 8.89 21.67 0.13
N THR A 72 10.18 21.37 0.25
CA THR A 72 11.25 22.39 0.19
C THR A 72 11.23 23.15 -1.15
N ALA A 73 10.94 22.44 -2.24
CA ALA A 73 10.80 23.03 -3.58
C ALA A 73 9.45 23.72 -3.81
N LYS A 74 8.57 23.76 -2.80
CA LYS A 74 7.22 24.34 -2.85
C LYS A 74 6.35 23.75 -3.97
N VAL A 75 6.47 22.45 -4.21
CA VAL A 75 5.59 21.71 -5.11
C VAL A 75 4.35 21.30 -4.33
N GLU A 76 3.18 21.73 -4.77
CA GLU A 76 1.92 21.22 -4.24
C GLU A 76 1.67 19.80 -4.74
N PHE A 77 1.49 18.85 -3.85
CA PHE A 77 1.20 17.46 -4.23
C PHE A 77 0.29 16.76 -3.23
N ARG A 78 -0.40 15.76 -3.75
CA ARG A 78 -1.10 14.74 -2.95
C ARG A 78 -0.50 13.39 -3.25
N ALA A 79 -0.51 12.52 -2.26
CA ALA A 79 0.01 11.19 -2.42
C ALA A 79 -1.00 10.10 -2.04
N ASN A 80 -0.84 8.95 -2.64
CA ASN A 80 -1.43 7.70 -2.21
C ASN A 80 -0.35 6.61 -2.16
N ILE A 81 -0.61 5.54 -1.42
CA ILE A 81 0.31 4.41 -1.32
C ILE A 81 -0.45 3.11 -1.51
N ILE A 82 0.12 2.20 -2.30
CA ILE A 82 -0.34 0.83 -2.46
C ILE A 82 0.66 -0.06 -1.75
N THR A 83 0.21 -0.73 -0.69
CA THR A 83 1.06 -1.52 0.21
C THR A 83 0.42 -2.86 0.53
N ASN A 84 1.23 -3.85 0.92
CA ASN A 84 0.71 -5.07 1.51
C ASN A 84 0.20 -4.86 2.96
N GLY A 85 0.52 -3.73 3.58
CA GLY A 85 0.01 -3.32 4.89
C GLY A 85 0.75 -3.88 6.11
N SER A 86 1.66 -4.84 5.93
CA SER A 86 2.35 -5.51 7.05
C SER A 86 3.35 -4.63 7.81
N LEU A 87 3.77 -3.53 7.18
CA LEU A 87 4.74 -2.59 7.76
C LEU A 87 4.10 -1.31 8.32
N LEU A 88 2.78 -1.28 8.50
CA LEU A 88 2.05 -0.16 9.09
C LEU A 88 2.21 -0.15 10.62
N ARG A 89 3.46 0.00 11.06
CA ARG A 89 3.85 0.14 12.47
C ARG A 89 3.64 1.58 12.94
N GLU A 90 3.70 1.78 14.24
CA GLU A 90 3.45 3.07 14.88
C GLU A 90 4.42 4.16 14.38
N ASP A 91 5.72 3.82 14.30
CA ASP A 91 6.77 4.71 13.82
C ASP A 91 6.58 5.20 12.37
N ILE A 92 5.89 4.42 11.55
CA ILE A 92 5.51 4.79 10.19
C ILE A 92 4.24 5.63 10.20
N ILE A 93 3.20 5.19 10.93
CA ILE A 93 1.90 5.85 10.96
C ILE A 93 2.00 7.28 11.47
N GLU A 94 2.80 7.55 12.48
CA GLU A 94 3.05 8.90 13.00
C GLU A 94 3.59 9.88 11.95
N LYS A 95 4.30 9.37 10.94
CA LYS A 95 4.90 10.19 9.88
C LYS A 95 4.01 10.34 8.63
N LEU A 96 2.96 9.53 8.49
CA LEU A 96 2.09 9.57 7.29
C LEU A 96 1.45 10.94 7.02
N PRO A 97 1.01 11.73 8.04
CA PRO A 97 0.44 13.04 7.80
C PRO A 97 1.40 14.02 7.09
N SER A 98 2.71 13.92 7.36
CA SER A 98 3.73 14.76 6.72
C SER A 98 4.03 14.38 5.25
N LEU A 99 3.43 13.32 4.74
CA LEU A 99 3.64 12.82 3.38
C LEU A 99 2.53 13.23 2.41
N HIS A 100 1.61 14.10 2.82
CA HIS A 100 0.42 14.49 2.04
C HIS A 100 -0.40 13.29 1.55
N LEU A 101 -0.38 12.20 2.33
CA LEU A 101 -1.14 10.99 2.01
C LEU A 101 -2.64 11.22 2.26
N THR A 102 -3.42 11.08 1.20
CA THR A 102 -4.88 11.16 1.24
C THR A 102 -5.53 9.79 1.25
N HIS A 103 -4.82 8.77 0.77
CA HIS A 103 -5.37 7.45 0.57
C HIS A 103 -4.30 6.36 0.68
N ILE A 104 -4.65 5.24 1.32
CA ILE A 104 -3.83 4.03 1.41
C ILE A 104 -4.64 2.86 0.89
N GLN A 105 -4.12 2.16 -0.12
CA GLN A 105 -4.68 0.91 -0.61
C GLN A 105 -3.93 -0.27 -0.01
N ILE A 106 -4.66 -1.21 0.59
CA ILE A 106 -4.13 -2.44 1.18
C ILE A 106 -4.75 -3.64 0.47
N SER A 107 -3.93 -4.61 0.08
CA SER A 107 -4.39 -5.82 -0.60
C SER A 107 -4.65 -6.96 0.39
N LEU A 108 -5.82 -7.57 0.30
CA LEU A 108 -6.22 -8.77 1.03
C LEU A 108 -6.74 -9.82 0.04
N ASP A 109 -6.66 -11.11 0.38
CA ASP A 109 -7.20 -12.21 -0.45
C ASP A 109 -8.25 -13.04 0.31
N GLY A 110 -8.86 -12.45 1.31
CA GLY A 110 -9.82 -13.11 2.18
C GLY A 110 -9.53 -12.86 3.65
N LEU A 111 -10.11 -13.63 4.53
CA LEU A 111 -9.77 -13.70 5.95
C LEU A 111 -8.47 -14.49 6.14
N SER A 112 -7.98 -14.61 7.37
CA SER A 112 -6.64 -15.15 7.67
C SER A 112 -6.33 -16.47 6.96
N HIS A 113 -7.25 -17.42 6.97
CA HIS A 113 -7.00 -18.74 6.40
C HIS A 113 -6.78 -18.71 4.86
N GLU A 114 -7.55 -17.91 4.13
CA GLU A 114 -7.42 -17.75 2.68
C GLU A 114 -6.25 -16.83 2.35
N HIS A 115 -6.15 -15.71 3.06
CA HIS A 115 -5.12 -14.72 2.85
C HIS A 115 -3.71 -15.30 3.01
N ASP A 116 -3.48 -16.00 4.11
CA ASP A 116 -2.14 -16.50 4.46
C ASP A 116 -1.65 -17.64 3.55
N LYS A 117 -2.54 -18.29 2.79
CA LYS A 117 -2.15 -19.26 1.74
C LYS A 117 -1.48 -18.59 0.55
N THR A 118 -1.96 -17.41 0.17
CA THR A 118 -1.53 -16.73 -1.07
C THR A 118 -0.58 -15.57 -0.80
N ARG A 119 -0.71 -14.89 0.35
CA ARG A 119 0.02 -13.66 0.70
C ARG A 119 0.78 -13.79 2.01
N HIS A 120 1.69 -14.72 2.08
CA HIS A 120 2.56 -14.91 3.25
C HIS A 120 3.89 -14.17 3.12
N TYR A 121 4.60 -14.01 4.24
CA TYR A 121 5.97 -13.55 4.25
C TYR A 121 6.91 -14.51 3.49
N LYS A 122 8.08 -14.00 3.04
CA LYS A 122 9.10 -14.83 2.35
C LYS A 122 9.56 -16.04 3.16
N ASN A 123 9.51 -15.97 4.48
CA ASN A 123 9.84 -17.06 5.39
C ASN A 123 8.66 -18.02 5.63
N GLY A 124 7.55 -17.87 4.91
CA GLY A 124 6.36 -18.70 5.05
C GLY A 124 5.44 -18.34 6.21
N GLN A 125 5.79 -17.34 7.03
CA GLN A 125 4.94 -16.93 8.15
C GLN A 125 3.66 -16.24 7.66
N PRO A 126 2.53 -16.41 8.39
CA PRO A 126 1.27 -15.74 8.10
C PRO A 126 1.40 -14.22 8.26
N SER A 127 0.64 -13.46 7.48
CA SER A 127 0.74 -11.99 7.45
C SER A 127 -0.56 -11.26 7.84
N PHE A 128 -1.70 -11.95 7.84
CA PHE A 128 -3.01 -11.32 8.04
C PHE A 128 -3.12 -10.53 9.35
N VAL A 129 -2.60 -11.09 10.45
CA VAL A 129 -2.67 -10.46 11.79
C VAL A 129 -1.92 -9.13 11.83
N ASP A 130 -0.74 -9.07 11.19
CA ASP A 130 0.06 -7.85 11.14
C ASP A 130 -0.64 -6.78 10.29
N ILE A 131 -1.21 -7.17 9.15
CA ILE A 131 -1.97 -6.27 8.27
C ILE A 131 -3.19 -5.72 9.01
N GLU A 132 -3.96 -6.59 9.67
CA GLU A 132 -5.13 -6.18 10.45
C GLU A 132 -4.77 -5.21 11.57
N SER A 133 -3.67 -5.46 12.27
CA SER A 133 -3.13 -4.57 13.30
C SER A 133 -2.73 -3.20 12.70
N GLY A 134 -2.16 -3.21 11.51
CA GLY A 134 -1.85 -1.99 10.73
C GLY A 134 -3.10 -1.20 10.36
N ILE A 135 -4.14 -1.87 9.86
CA ILE A 135 -5.44 -1.25 9.55
C ILE A 135 -6.04 -0.63 10.81
N LYS A 136 -6.04 -1.34 11.93
CA LYS A 136 -6.53 -0.81 13.22
C LYS A 136 -5.81 0.48 13.60
N ARG A 137 -4.46 0.50 13.53
CA ARG A 137 -3.66 1.69 13.87
C ARG A 137 -3.96 2.86 12.94
N LEU A 138 -4.06 2.62 11.62
CA LEU A 138 -4.42 3.66 10.65
C LEU A 138 -5.76 4.32 10.98
N LEU A 139 -6.79 3.50 11.17
CA LEU A 139 -8.15 3.99 11.43
C LEU A 139 -8.28 4.71 12.79
N SER A 140 -7.45 4.32 13.77
CA SER A 140 -7.48 4.95 15.11
C SER A 140 -6.67 6.23 15.21
N ASN A 141 -5.61 6.40 14.41
CA ASN A 141 -4.62 7.47 14.60
C ASN A 141 -4.57 8.46 13.43
N THR A 142 -5.32 8.22 12.35
CA THR A 142 -5.30 9.10 11.17
C THR A 142 -6.70 9.29 10.59
N ALA A 143 -6.86 10.36 9.80
CA ALA A 143 -8.05 10.58 8.96
C ALA A 143 -7.84 10.10 7.52
N ILE A 144 -6.74 9.40 7.22
CA ILE A 144 -6.40 8.91 5.88
C ILE A 144 -7.45 7.87 5.45
N LYS A 145 -7.91 7.99 4.22
CA LYS A 145 -8.83 6.99 3.63
C LYS A 145 -8.10 5.69 3.36
N VAL A 146 -8.70 4.59 3.75
CA VAL A 146 -8.17 3.24 3.54
C VAL A 146 -9.09 2.48 2.60
N SER A 147 -8.55 1.92 1.52
CA SER A 147 -9.27 0.96 0.69
C SER A 147 -8.63 -0.42 0.79
N LEU A 148 -9.44 -1.39 1.16
CA LEU A 148 -9.07 -2.79 1.08
C LEU A 148 -9.43 -3.30 -0.31
N ARG A 149 -8.42 -3.77 -1.05
CA ARG A 149 -8.59 -4.42 -2.33
C ARG A 149 -8.59 -5.92 -2.10
N VAL A 150 -9.78 -6.52 -2.13
CA VAL A 150 -9.95 -7.95 -1.85
C VAL A 150 -9.86 -8.75 -3.12
N GLY A 151 -8.87 -9.63 -3.18
CA GLY A 151 -8.71 -10.59 -4.28
C GLY A 151 -9.86 -11.59 -4.30
N VAL A 152 -10.46 -11.78 -5.47
CA VAL A 152 -11.53 -12.76 -5.71
C VAL A 152 -11.13 -13.60 -6.91
N ASP A 153 -11.20 -14.91 -6.76
CA ASP A 153 -10.98 -15.89 -7.82
C ASP A 153 -12.08 -16.96 -7.82
N ASN A 154 -12.01 -17.88 -8.76
CA ASN A 154 -13.00 -18.95 -8.89
C ASN A 154 -12.96 -19.95 -7.71
N THR A 155 -11.86 -20.02 -6.98
CA THR A 155 -11.69 -20.94 -5.84
C THR A 155 -12.25 -20.35 -4.55
N HIS A 156 -12.27 -19.01 -4.44
CA HIS A 156 -12.73 -18.27 -3.26
C HIS A 156 -13.67 -17.12 -3.64
N PRO A 157 -14.82 -17.40 -4.27
CA PRO A 157 -15.72 -16.35 -4.80
C PRO A 157 -16.39 -15.52 -3.71
N LYS A 158 -16.41 -15.99 -2.46
CA LYS A 158 -17.00 -15.29 -1.31
C LYS A 158 -16.03 -14.42 -0.53
N SER A 159 -14.74 -14.45 -0.82
CA SER A 159 -13.70 -13.71 -0.08
C SER A 159 -14.06 -12.25 0.16
N TYR A 160 -14.63 -11.58 -0.85
CA TYR A 160 -15.07 -10.19 -0.71
C TYR A 160 -16.17 -10.03 0.34
N LEU A 161 -17.21 -10.86 0.31
CA LEU A 161 -18.35 -10.77 1.25
C LEU A 161 -17.91 -11.07 2.68
N ASP A 162 -17.02 -12.03 2.85
CA ASP A 162 -16.50 -12.42 4.16
C ASP A 162 -15.65 -11.28 4.76
N VAL A 163 -14.75 -10.71 3.99
CA VAL A 163 -13.94 -9.54 4.41
C VAL A 163 -14.83 -8.34 4.68
N TYR A 164 -15.79 -8.04 3.80
CA TYR A 164 -16.73 -6.94 3.98
C TYR A 164 -17.51 -7.06 5.29
N THR A 165 -18.10 -8.25 5.54
CA THR A 165 -18.89 -8.52 6.75
C THR A 165 -18.03 -8.40 8.00
N TYR A 166 -16.84 -8.97 7.97
CA TYR A 166 -15.89 -8.92 9.07
C TYR A 166 -15.47 -7.48 9.40
N MET A 167 -15.06 -6.70 8.39
CA MET A 167 -14.59 -5.34 8.57
C MET A 167 -15.72 -4.39 8.99
N LYS A 168 -16.93 -4.56 8.43
CA LYS A 168 -18.10 -3.78 8.84
C LYS A 168 -18.47 -4.04 10.30
N LYS A 169 -18.40 -5.28 10.76
CA LYS A 169 -18.64 -5.65 12.17
C LYS A 169 -17.56 -5.06 13.09
N LYS A 170 -16.30 -5.08 12.66
CA LYS A 170 -15.15 -4.67 13.48
C LYS A 170 -14.93 -3.17 13.51
N TYR A 171 -15.18 -2.49 12.38
CA TYR A 171 -14.95 -1.06 12.20
C TYR A 171 -16.19 -0.34 11.63
N PRO A 172 -17.37 -0.45 12.28
CA PRO A 172 -18.63 0.05 11.71
C PRO A 172 -18.56 1.55 11.38
N LYS A 173 -18.04 2.36 12.30
CA LYS A 173 -17.93 3.82 12.11
C LYS A 173 -17.03 4.18 10.92
N ALA A 174 -15.92 3.48 10.72
CA ALA A 174 -15.00 3.76 9.62
C ALA A 174 -15.60 3.37 8.26
N VAL A 175 -16.43 2.34 8.20
CA VAL A 175 -17.16 1.95 6.99
C VAL A 175 -18.28 2.95 6.69
N GLU A 176 -19.06 3.34 7.70
CA GLU A 176 -20.20 4.25 7.55
C GLU A 176 -19.77 5.66 7.12
N ASN A 177 -18.68 6.19 7.68
CA ASN A 177 -18.15 7.51 7.32
C ASN A 177 -17.27 7.52 6.06
N GLY A 178 -17.05 6.36 5.43
CA GLY A 178 -16.27 6.21 4.20
C GLY A 178 -14.75 6.31 4.39
N GLN A 179 -14.24 6.27 5.62
CA GLN A 179 -12.80 6.19 5.88
C GLN A 179 -12.23 4.82 5.48
N LEU A 180 -13.01 3.74 5.70
CA LEU A 180 -12.67 2.39 5.27
C LEU A 180 -13.61 1.95 4.13
N GLN A 181 -13.05 1.69 2.98
CA GLN A 181 -13.74 1.17 1.82
C GLN A 181 -13.24 -0.24 1.50
N ILE A 182 -14.13 -1.13 1.09
CA ILE A 182 -13.79 -2.50 0.71
C ILE A 182 -14.26 -2.73 -0.73
N GLY A 183 -13.33 -3.09 -1.61
CA GLY A 183 -13.59 -3.32 -3.02
C GLY A 183 -13.09 -4.69 -3.47
N ALA A 184 -13.86 -5.36 -4.34
CA ALA A 184 -13.43 -6.61 -4.96
C ALA A 184 -12.45 -6.34 -6.11
N ASN A 185 -11.50 -7.26 -6.29
CA ASN A 185 -10.58 -7.30 -7.41
C ASN A 185 -10.42 -8.71 -7.92
N VAL A 186 -10.67 -8.93 -9.19
CA VAL A 186 -10.51 -10.25 -9.80
C VAL A 186 -9.01 -10.57 -9.93
N ILE A 187 -8.60 -11.67 -9.32
CA ILE A 187 -7.26 -12.23 -9.53
C ILE A 187 -7.32 -13.03 -10.84
N GLN A 188 -6.57 -12.57 -11.82
CA GLN A 188 -6.42 -13.34 -13.06
C GLN A 188 -5.41 -14.45 -12.81
N ASP A 189 -5.82 -15.69 -13.03
CA ASP A 189 -4.90 -16.82 -13.04
C ASP A 189 -3.98 -16.67 -14.27
N ARG A 190 -2.67 -16.66 -14.02
CA ARG A 190 -1.66 -16.54 -15.07
C ARG A 190 -1.13 -17.90 -15.54
N THR A 191 -1.72 -18.98 -15.03
CA THR A 191 -1.38 -20.36 -15.39
C THR A 191 -2.30 -20.90 -16.50
N GLY A 192 -2.76 -20.04 -17.41
CA GLY A 192 -3.47 -20.42 -18.62
C GLY A 192 -2.53 -20.60 -19.79
#